data_3bde29a927d84702ed3bb1e344c68ade
#
_entry.id   3bde29a927d84702ed3bb1e344c68ade
#
_cell.length_a   1.000
_cell.length_b   1.000
_cell.length_c   1.000
_cell.angle_alpha   90.00
_cell.angle_beta   90.00
_cell.angle_gamma   90.00
#
_symmetry.space_group_name_H-M   'P 1'
#
loop_
_entity.id
_entity.type
_entity.pdbx_description
1 polymer ?
#
loop_
_entity_poly.entity_id
_entity_poly.type
_entity_poly.pdbx_seq_one_letter_code
_entity_poly.pdbx_strand_id
1 'polypeptide(L)'
;MSLNKQNKIINWFDKTYKHKGFSYLRPSKAYEAFIKILDLKSSDSVLDVACGPGLFLDLANKIDCKCTGIDVSLEAVKMARKYVPGSDIHLGNSENLPFADNSFDVVVCIGALERFVDLEQALAQQLRVAKENSRFCFLVRNSSSLLWTINMKILRRQNKTGHQDAKSLDQWIYVFESNGFNIKKIFPDQWPLQKITSFIPFFIRRRLVPSIHNGFLPLRFAGEFIFLLSRKDT
;
A
#
# COMPACT_ATOMS: atom_id res chain seq x y z
N MET A 1 19.49 14.96 9.95
CA MET A 1 18.43 14.35 10.78
C MET A 1 17.60 13.32 10.02
N SER A 2 17.30 13.50 8.74
CA SER A 2 16.52 12.57 7.91
C SER A 2 17.21 11.23 7.65
N LEU A 3 18.49 11.21 7.30
CA LEU A 3 19.30 10.00 7.04
C LEU A 3 19.31 9.00 8.20
N ASN A 4 19.39 9.48 9.44
CA ASN A 4 19.37 8.60 10.62
C ASN A 4 17.99 7.95 10.82
N LYS A 5 16.90 8.67 10.48
CA LYS A 5 15.53 8.17 10.55
C LYS A 5 15.28 7.11 9.48
N GLN A 6 15.74 7.36 8.27
CA GLN A 6 15.64 6.44 7.15
C GLN A 6 16.38 5.13 7.38
N ASN A 7 17.64 5.20 7.87
CA ASN A 7 18.43 4.02 8.21
C ASN A 7 17.76 3.16 9.29
N LYS A 8 17.10 3.78 10.28
CA LYS A 8 16.33 3.04 11.30
C LYS A 8 15.15 2.29 10.68
N ILE A 9 14.45 2.90 9.72
CA ILE A 9 13.33 2.28 9.01
C ILE A 9 13.83 1.09 8.19
N ILE A 10 14.88 1.27 7.37
CA ILE A 10 15.50 0.22 6.56
C ILE A 10 15.90 -0.97 7.43
N ASN A 11 16.68 -0.72 8.48
CA ASN A 11 17.15 -1.76 9.40
C ASN A 11 16.01 -2.51 10.09
N TRP A 12 14.90 -1.82 10.39
CA TRP A 12 13.75 -2.45 10.99
C TRP A 12 13.04 -3.39 10.00
N PHE A 13 12.86 -2.96 8.74
CA PHE A 13 12.24 -3.78 7.70
C PHE A 13 13.12 -4.97 7.33
N ASP A 14 14.43 -4.79 7.17
CA ASP A 14 15.37 -5.88 6.91
C ASP A 14 15.29 -6.96 8.00
N LYS A 15 15.36 -6.56 9.27
CA LYS A 15 15.17 -7.50 10.37
C LYS A 15 13.81 -8.17 10.35
N THR A 16 12.75 -7.43 10.04
CA THR A 16 11.38 -7.94 10.02
C THR A 16 11.19 -8.97 8.92
N TYR A 17 11.63 -8.68 7.69
CA TYR A 17 11.52 -9.62 6.57
C TYR A 17 12.43 -10.84 6.76
N LYS A 18 13.63 -10.65 7.28
CA LYS A 18 14.53 -11.76 7.60
C LYS A 18 13.93 -12.75 8.60
N HIS A 19 13.22 -12.27 9.63
CA HIS A 19 12.68 -13.13 10.70
C HIS A 19 11.26 -13.63 10.41
N LYS A 20 10.40 -12.82 9.78
CA LYS A 20 8.99 -13.14 9.61
C LYS A 20 8.63 -13.48 8.16
N GLY A 21 9.43 -13.06 7.19
CA GLY A 21 9.13 -13.27 5.78
C GLY A 21 7.72 -12.84 5.42
N PHE A 22 7.03 -13.66 4.65
CA PHE A 22 5.65 -13.42 4.22
C PHE A 22 4.63 -13.35 5.37
N SER A 23 4.92 -13.96 6.53
CA SER A 23 4.00 -13.94 7.68
C SER A 23 3.82 -12.56 8.31
N TYR A 24 4.69 -11.59 7.96
CA TYR A 24 4.54 -10.20 8.36
C TYR A 24 3.39 -9.50 7.62
N LEU A 25 3.11 -9.92 6.40
CA LEU A 25 2.15 -9.30 5.51
C LEU A 25 0.75 -9.92 5.64
N ARG A 26 -0.23 -9.26 5.03
CA ARG A 26 -1.54 -9.87 4.78
C ARG A 26 -1.39 -10.99 3.75
N PRO A 27 -2.25 -12.04 3.77
CA PRO A 27 -2.17 -13.11 2.78
C PRO A 27 -2.45 -12.59 1.36
N SER A 28 -1.89 -13.27 0.36
CA SER A 28 -2.02 -12.92 -1.07
C SER A 28 -3.46 -12.62 -1.48
N LYS A 29 -4.44 -13.41 -1.01
CA LYS A 29 -5.87 -13.20 -1.30
C LYS A 29 -6.38 -11.79 -0.93
N ALA A 30 -5.79 -11.14 0.07
CA ALA A 30 -6.19 -9.78 0.45
C ALA A 30 -5.80 -8.72 -0.59
N TYR A 31 -4.85 -9.05 -1.47
CA TYR A 31 -4.42 -8.15 -2.54
C TYR A 31 -5.33 -8.21 -3.78
N GLU A 32 -6.18 -9.24 -3.93
CA GLU A 32 -7.17 -9.33 -5.02
C GLU A 32 -8.11 -8.11 -5.05
N ALA A 33 -8.32 -7.48 -3.91
CA ALA A 33 -9.10 -6.27 -3.79
C ALA A 33 -8.53 -5.11 -4.62
N PHE A 34 -7.21 -4.91 -4.54
CA PHE A 34 -6.52 -3.84 -5.27
C PHE A 34 -6.55 -4.08 -6.77
N ILE A 35 -6.39 -5.33 -7.20
CA ILE A 35 -6.51 -5.75 -8.61
C ILE A 35 -7.87 -5.35 -9.18
N LYS A 36 -8.96 -5.65 -8.42
CA LYS A 36 -10.34 -5.33 -8.84
C LYS A 36 -10.61 -3.82 -8.83
N ILE A 37 -10.14 -3.10 -7.79
CA ILE A 37 -10.34 -1.64 -7.68
C ILE A 37 -9.63 -0.91 -8.81
N LEU A 38 -8.45 -1.36 -9.20
CA LEU A 38 -7.64 -0.79 -10.27
C LEU A 38 -8.14 -1.15 -11.68
N ASP A 39 -8.96 -2.20 -11.81
CA ASP A 39 -9.37 -2.74 -13.12
C ASP A 39 -8.16 -2.93 -14.06
N LEU A 40 -7.14 -3.67 -13.58
CA LEU A 40 -5.89 -3.86 -14.30
C LEU A 40 -6.11 -4.52 -15.67
N LYS A 41 -5.34 -4.08 -16.66
CA LYS A 41 -5.34 -4.60 -18.02
C LYS A 41 -4.02 -5.32 -18.30
N SER A 42 -4.03 -6.32 -19.15
CA SER A 42 -2.85 -7.13 -19.51
C SER A 42 -1.67 -6.34 -20.09
N SER A 43 -1.91 -5.14 -20.59
CA SER A 43 -0.86 -4.28 -21.15
C SER A 43 -0.36 -3.20 -20.19
N ASP A 44 -0.95 -3.08 -19.01
CA ASP A 44 -0.58 -2.04 -18.04
C ASP A 44 0.88 -2.20 -17.61
N SER A 45 1.62 -1.10 -17.61
CA SER A 45 2.90 -0.98 -16.89
C SER A 45 2.61 -0.55 -15.46
N VAL A 46 2.96 -1.41 -14.51
CA VAL A 46 2.60 -1.30 -13.10
C VAL A 46 3.86 -1.07 -12.25
N LEU A 47 3.84 -0.03 -11.42
CA LEU A 47 4.84 0.20 -10.38
C LEU A 47 4.24 -0.03 -8.99
N ASP A 48 4.86 -0.93 -8.23
CA ASP A 48 4.57 -1.13 -6.80
C ASP A 48 5.66 -0.47 -5.95
N VAL A 49 5.32 0.64 -5.29
CA VAL A 49 6.23 1.41 -4.45
C VAL A 49 6.16 0.88 -3.02
N ALA A 50 7.32 0.48 -2.47
CA ALA A 50 7.47 -0.30 -1.25
C ALA A 50 6.80 -1.68 -1.39
N CYS A 51 7.17 -2.39 -2.45
CA CYS A 51 6.54 -3.63 -2.90
C CYS A 51 6.72 -4.81 -1.92
N GLY A 52 7.59 -4.67 -0.93
CA GLY A 52 7.93 -5.77 -0.03
C GLY A 52 8.36 -7.01 -0.81
N PRO A 53 7.91 -8.22 -0.42
CA PRO A 53 8.21 -9.48 -1.14
C PRO A 53 7.42 -9.68 -2.45
N GLY A 54 6.64 -8.71 -2.94
CA GLY A 54 6.00 -8.76 -4.25
C GLY A 54 4.63 -9.42 -4.32
N LEU A 55 3.86 -9.48 -3.23
CA LEU A 55 2.55 -10.16 -3.22
C LEU A 55 1.52 -9.53 -4.16
N PHE A 56 1.52 -8.21 -4.31
CA PHE A 56 0.67 -7.53 -5.28
C PHE A 56 1.13 -7.82 -6.72
N LEU A 57 2.45 -7.75 -6.95
CA LEU A 57 3.05 -8.00 -8.26
C LEU A 57 2.79 -9.43 -8.75
N ASP A 58 2.76 -10.44 -7.86
CA ASP A 58 2.39 -11.82 -8.21
C ASP A 58 0.98 -11.89 -8.83
N LEU A 59 0.03 -11.13 -8.30
CA LEU A 59 -1.33 -11.09 -8.85
C LEU A 59 -1.40 -10.28 -10.14
N ALA A 60 -0.66 -9.19 -10.26
CA ALA A 60 -0.60 -8.39 -11.47
C ALA A 60 0.09 -9.16 -12.63
N ASN A 61 1.13 -9.93 -12.34
CA ASN A 61 1.76 -10.82 -13.32
C ASN A 61 0.78 -11.87 -13.88
N LYS A 62 -0.17 -12.38 -13.07
CA LYS A 62 -1.20 -13.33 -13.52
C LYS A 62 -2.21 -12.74 -14.50
N ILE A 63 -2.19 -11.42 -14.67
CA ILE A 63 -3.01 -10.66 -15.63
C ILE A 63 -2.15 -10.17 -16.80
N ASP A 64 -0.90 -10.63 -16.89
CA ASP A 64 0.07 -10.26 -17.91
C ASP A 64 0.43 -8.75 -17.92
N CYS A 65 0.41 -8.10 -16.75
CA CYS A 65 0.91 -6.74 -16.58
C CYS A 65 2.46 -6.73 -16.66
N LYS A 66 3.02 -5.59 -17.10
CA LYS A 66 4.47 -5.33 -16.99
C LYS A 66 4.78 -4.80 -15.59
N CYS A 67 5.27 -5.66 -14.72
CA CYS A 67 5.40 -5.37 -13.30
C CYS A 67 6.81 -4.91 -12.91
N THR A 68 6.86 -3.76 -12.24
CA THR A 68 8.08 -3.20 -11.62
C THR A 68 7.81 -3.00 -10.13
N GLY A 69 8.77 -3.34 -9.28
CA GLY A 69 8.69 -3.11 -7.83
C GLY A 69 9.93 -2.40 -7.30
N ILE A 70 9.75 -1.59 -6.27
CA ILE A 70 10.86 -0.94 -5.56
C ILE A 70 10.63 -1.03 -4.06
N ASP A 71 11.68 -1.38 -3.30
CA ASP A 71 11.63 -1.40 -1.83
C ASP A 71 12.99 -0.95 -1.26
N VAL A 72 12.99 -0.33 -0.08
CA VAL A 72 14.21 0.08 0.62
C VAL A 72 14.89 -1.07 1.35
N SER A 73 14.18 -2.15 1.62
CA SER A 73 14.68 -3.33 2.31
C SER A 73 15.36 -4.29 1.35
N LEU A 74 16.65 -4.53 1.55
CA LEU A 74 17.40 -5.51 0.78
C LEU A 74 16.81 -6.93 0.92
N GLU A 75 16.36 -7.29 2.11
CA GLU A 75 15.75 -8.60 2.35
C GLU A 75 14.40 -8.75 1.64
N ALA A 76 13.58 -7.69 1.61
CA ALA A 76 12.34 -7.68 0.81
C ALA A 76 12.62 -7.88 -0.67
N VAL A 77 13.59 -7.12 -1.21
CA VAL A 77 14.01 -7.20 -2.62
C VAL A 77 14.51 -8.61 -2.99
N LYS A 78 15.34 -9.22 -2.14
CA LYS A 78 15.80 -10.61 -2.35
C LYS A 78 14.62 -11.59 -2.41
N MET A 79 13.66 -11.44 -1.51
CA MET A 79 12.46 -12.27 -1.48
C MET A 79 11.60 -12.04 -2.73
N ALA A 80 11.38 -10.78 -3.13
CA ALA A 80 10.58 -10.42 -4.29
C ALA A 80 11.18 -10.98 -5.58
N ARG A 81 12.48 -10.82 -5.81
CA ARG A 81 13.18 -11.39 -6.99
C ARG A 81 13.05 -12.89 -7.10
N LYS A 82 12.98 -13.60 -5.98
CA LYS A 82 12.75 -15.04 -5.95
C LYS A 82 11.27 -15.40 -6.15
N TYR A 83 10.36 -14.61 -5.60
CA TYR A 83 8.93 -14.91 -5.58
C TYR A 83 8.22 -14.51 -6.87
N VAL A 84 8.64 -13.38 -7.47
CA VAL A 84 8.07 -12.85 -8.73
C VAL A 84 9.17 -12.62 -9.78
N PRO A 85 9.79 -13.68 -10.30
CA PRO A 85 10.96 -13.58 -11.18
C PRO A 85 10.65 -12.90 -12.52
N GLY A 86 9.36 -12.78 -12.90
CA GLY A 86 8.91 -12.05 -14.09
C GLY A 86 8.79 -10.53 -13.89
N SER A 87 9.03 -10.03 -12.68
CA SER A 87 8.97 -8.59 -12.38
C SER A 87 10.36 -7.97 -12.28
N ASP A 88 10.46 -6.69 -12.66
CA ASP A 88 11.69 -5.90 -12.49
C ASP A 88 11.75 -5.31 -11.08
N ILE A 89 12.61 -5.84 -10.21
CA ILE A 89 12.65 -5.49 -8.77
C ILE A 89 13.92 -4.72 -8.42
N HIS A 90 13.73 -3.51 -7.90
CA HIS A 90 14.78 -2.56 -7.54
C HIS A 90 14.91 -2.38 -6.02
N LEU A 91 16.15 -2.22 -5.57
CA LEU A 91 16.46 -1.69 -4.24
C LEU A 91 16.55 -0.18 -4.35
N GLY A 92 15.71 0.55 -3.63
CA GLY A 92 15.72 2.01 -3.71
C GLY A 92 14.72 2.71 -2.80
N ASN A 93 14.82 4.03 -2.78
CA ASN A 93 13.99 4.91 -1.97
C ASN A 93 12.86 5.52 -2.81
N SER A 94 11.64 5.48 -2.30
CA SER A 94 10.46 6.10 -2.89
C SER A 94 10.56 7.62 -3.05
N GLU A 95 11.42 8.27 -2.27
CA GLU A 95 11.66 9.72 -2.32
C GLU A 95 12.60 10.10 -3.48
N ASN A 96 13.19 9.12 -4.17
CA ASN A 96 14.02 9.30 -5.37
C ASN A 96 13.91 8.05 -6.26
N LEU A 97 12.85 7.97 -7.04
CA LEU A 97 12.56 6.83 -7.90
C LEU A 97 13.50 6.82 -9.13
N PRO A 98 14.23 5.72 -9.39
CA PRO A 98 15.21 5.63 -10.49
C PRO A 98 14.55 5.31 -11.84
N PHE A 99 13.35 5.81 -12.09
CA PHE A 99 12.58 5.56 -13.30
C PHE A 99 12.39 6.86 -14.09
N ALA A 100 12.25 6.73 -15.41
CA ALA A 100 11.94 7.86 -16.28
C ALA A 100 10.54 8.42 -16.00
N ASP A 101 10.33 9.68 -16.39
CA ASP A 101 9.03 10.33 -16.33
C ASP A 101 8.02 9.58 -17.22
N ASN A 102 6.75 9.63 -16.86
CA ASN A 102 5.64 9.10 -17.67
C ASN A 102 5.81 7.64 -18.11
N SER A 103 6.30 6.76 -17.21
CA SER A 103 6.64 5.37 -17.53
C SER A 103 5.51 4.38 -17.19
N PHE A 104 4.68 4.67 -16.17
CA PHE A 104 3.75 3.70 -15.62
C PHE A 104 2.29 4.09 -15.81
N ASP A 105 1.46 3.11 -16.21
CA ASP A 105 0.00 3.24 -16.32
C ASP A 105 -0.68 3.17 -14.96
N VAL A 106 -0.06 2.42 -14.04
CA VAL A 106 -0.57 2.20 -12.69
C VAL A 106 0.56 2.33 -11.68
N VAL A 107 0.33 3.11 -10.62
CA VAL A 107 1.26 3.23 -9.48
C VAL A 107 0.52 2.86 -8.21
N VAL A 108 1.06 1.92 -7.45
CA VAL A 108 0.48 1.52 -6.16
C VAL A 108 1.48 1.72 -5.01
N CYS A 109 0.93 1.99 -3.82
CA CYS A 109 1.68 1.98 -2.58
C CYS A 109 0.78 1.41 -1.47
N ILE A 110 1.03 0.16 -1.09
CA ILE A 110 0.12 -0.60 -0.24
C ILE A 110 0.65 -0.68 1.20
N GLY A 111 0.19 0.25 2.07
CA GLY A 111 0.48 0.26 3.51
C GLY A 111 1.88 0.74 3.86
N ALA A 112 2.44 1.67 3.10
CA ALA A 112 3.78 2.21 3.31
C ALA A 112 3.86 3.74 3.39
N LEU A 113 2.91 4.50 2.84
CA LEU A 113 2.97 5.96 2.77
C LEU A 113 3.19 6.63 4.14
N GLU A 114 2.57 6.13 5.18
CA GLU A 114 2.72 6.65 6.54
C GLU A 114 4.13 6.42 7.13
N ARG A 115 5.02 5.76 6.40
CA ARG A 115 6.38 5.44 6.84
C ARG A 115 7.45 6.24 6.12
N PHE A 116 7.10 6.95 5.05
CA PHE A 116 8.05 7.77 4.31
C PHE A 116 8.50 8.96 5.16
N VAL A 117 9.78 9.30 5.06
CA VAL A 117 10.36 10.39 5.85
C VAL A 117 9.97 11.74 5.26
N ASP A 118 9.98 11.82 3.93
CA ASP A 118 9.48 12.92 3.14
C ASP A 118 8.32 12.42 2.25
N LEU A 119 7.10 12.52 2.79
CA LEU A 119 5.90 12.05 2.11
C LEU A 119 5.61 12.87 0.85
N GLU A 120 5.80 14.19 0.89
CA GLU A 120 5.52 15.08 -0.24
C GLU A 120 6.45 14.77 -1.40
N GLN A 121 7.75 14.62 -1.12
CA GLN A 121 8.72 14.22 -2.13
C GLN A 121 8.40 12.84 -2.72
N ALA A 122 8.01 11.87 -1.90
CA ALA A 122 7.64 10.54 -2.38
C ALA A 122 6.39 10.57 -3.27
N LEU A 123 5.39 11.38 -2.94
CA LEU A 123 4.19 11.58 -3.76
C LEU A 123 4.53 12.28 -5.07
N ALA A 124 5.39 13.32 -5.04
CA ALA A 124 5.87 14.00 -6.23
C ALA A 124 6.61 13.05 -7.19
N GLN A 125 7.47 12.15 -6.65
CA GLN A 125 8.14 11.14 -7.45
C GLN A 125 7.17 10.13 -8.07
N GLN A 126 6.15 9.70 -7.35
CA GLN A 126 5.12 8.79 -7.87
C GLN A 126 4.31 9.45 -8.99
N LEU A 127 3.98 10.74 -8.87
CA LEU A 127 3.36 11.50 -9.97
C LEU A 127 4.30 11.64 -11.16
N ARG A 128 5.58 11.96 -10.96
CA ARG A 128 6.55 12.15 -12.04
C ARG A 128 6.66 10.92 -12.93
N VAL A 129 6.80 9.73 -12.32
CA VAL A 129 6.98 8.48 -13.07
C VAL A 129 5.69 7.94 -13.69
N ALA A 130 4.54 8.42 -13.25
CA ALA A 130 3.23 8.00 -13.75
C ALA A 130 2.87 8.76 -15.05
N LYS A 131 2.25 8.05 -15.99
CA LYS A 131 1.71 8.63 -17.22
C LYS A 131 0.56 9.61 -16.95
N GLU A 132 0.18 10.41 -17.93
CA GLU A 132 -0.88 11.41 -17.80
C GLU A 132 -2.22 10.78 -17.34
N ASN A 133 -2.64 9.70 -17.99
CA ASN A 133 -3.90 8.99 -17.69
C ASN A 133 -3.73 7.85 -16.67
N SER A 134 -2.74 7.94 -15.81
CA SER A 134 -2.42 6.89 -14.85
C SER A 134 -3.45 6.76 -13.72
N ARG A 135 -3.53 5.56 -13.19
CA ARG A 135 -4.33 5.21 -12.01
C ARG A 135 -3.42 4.97 -10.83
N PHE A 136 -3.82 5.48 -9.66
CA PHE A 136 -3.08 5.25 -8.42
C PHE A 136 -3.98 4.50 -7.42
N CYS A 137 -3.37 3.60 -6.66
CA CYS A 137 -4.07 2.94 -5.57
C CYS A 137 -3.19 2.93 -4.31
N PHE A 138 -3.63 3.65 -3.29
CA PHE A 138 -2.89 3.79 -2.04
C PHE A 138 -3.70 3.21 -0.88
N LEU A 139 -3.07 2.30 -0.13
CA LEU A 139 -3.59 1.83 1.15
C LEU A 139 -2.90 2.61 2.25
N VAL A 140 -3.68 3.28 3.10
CA VAL A 140 -3.17 4.12 4.19
C VAL A 140 -3.91 3.85 5.49
N ARG A 141 -3.23 4.07 6.60
CA ARG A 141 -3.75 3.80 7.94
C ARG A 141 -4.59 4.96 8.46
N ASN A 142 -5.73 4.63 9.10
CA ASN A 142 -6.61 5.58 9.76
C ASN A 142 -6.19 5.79 11.23
N SER A 143 -5.68 6.99 11.55
CA SER A 143 -5.33 7.37 12.92
C SER A 143 -6.53 7.54 13.85
N SER A 144 -7.73 7.73 13.29
CA SER A 144 -8.98 7.90 14.04
C SER A 144 -9.71 6.59 14.31
N SER A 145 -9.20 5.44 13.82
CA SER A 145 -9.85 4.15 14.03
C SER A 145 -9.81 3.74 15.50
N LEU A 146 -10.88 3.08 15.97
CA LEU A 146 -10.97 2.57 17.34
C LEU A 146 -9.80 1.63 17.67
N LEU A 147 -9.45 0.73 16.74
CA LEU A 147 -8.34 -0.22 16.90
C LEU A 147 -7.00 0.50 17.01
N TRP A 148 -6.78 1.56 16.24
CA TRP A 148 -5.59 2.39 16.35
C TRP A 148 -5.53 3.10 17.71
N THR A 149 -6.64 3.72 18.12
CA THR A 149 -6.74 4.42 19.40
C THR A 149 -6.46 3.48 20.58
N ILE A 150 -7.04 2.27 20.58
CA ILE A 150 -6.78 1.26 21.61
C ILE A 150 -5.30 0.87 21.63
N ASN A 151 -4.73 0.52 20.48
CA ASN A 151 -3.34 0.08 20.41
C ASN A 151 -2.34 1.16 20.83
N MET A 152 -2.51 2.39 20.35
CA MET A 152 -1.51 3.45 20.55
C MET A 152 -1.74 4.24 21.82
N LYS A 153 -3.00 4.57 22.17
CA LYS A 153 -3.31 5.41 23.33
C LYS A 153 -3.55 4.61 24.61
N ILE A 154 -4.28 3.49 24.53
CA ILE A 154 -4.67 2.71 25.72
C ILE A 154 -3.57 1.70 26.06
N LEU A 155 -3.14 0.88 25.11
CA LEU A 155 -2.10 -0.14 25.32
C LEU A 155 -0.68 0.43 25.27
N ARG A 156 -0.52 1.74 25.02
CA ARG A 156 0.76 2.44 24.91
C ARG A 156 1.81 1.68 24.08
N ARG A 157 1.36 0.96 23.07
CA ARG A 157 2.25 0.25 22.15
C ARG A 157 2.98 1.26 21.31
N GLN A 158 4.21 1.56 21.69
CA GLN A 158 5.08 2.43 20.91
C GLN A 158 5.33 1.83 19.53
N ASN A 159 5.37 2.71 18.54
CA ASN A 159 5.72 2.34 17.19
C ASN A 159 7.19 1.90 17.13
N LYS A 160 7.42 0.60 17.03
CA LYS A 160 8.76 0.00 16.99
C LYS A 160 9.53 0.35 15.71
N THR A 161 8.87 0.83 14.65
CA THR A 161 9.51 1.21 13.38
C THR A 161 10.22 2.56 13.44
N GLY A 162 10.00 3.34 14.50
CA GLY A 162 10.58 4.67 14.68
C GLY A 162 9.94 5.79 13.86
N HIS A 163 9.13 5.47 12.82
CA HIS A 163 8.33 6.46 12.08
C HIS A 163 7.04 5.83 11.59
N GLN A 164 5.93 6.43 11.97
CA GLN A 164 4.61 6.07 11.47
C GLN A 164 3.67 7.26 11.66
N ASP A 165 3.38 7.95 10.55
CA ASP A 165 2.59 9.17 10.52
C ASP A 165 1.19 8.86 9.94
N ALA A 166 0.43 8.04 10.69
CA ALA A 166 -0.95 7.74 10.33
C ALA A 166 -1.81 8.99 10.49
N LYS A 167 -2.70 9.24 9.53
CA LYS A 167 -3.55 10.44 9.45
C LYS A 167 -5.02 10.05 9.51
N SER A 168 -5.88 11.02 9.83
CA SER A 168 -7.34 10.88 9.69
C SER A 168 -7.74 10.85 8.20
N LEU A 169 -8.98 10.51 7.92
CA LEU A 169 -9.51 10.54 6.55
C LEU A 169 -9.35 11.91 5.91
N ASP A 170 -9.78 12.98 6.60
CA ASP A 170 -9.72 14.34 6.07
C ASP A 170 -8.28 14.82 5.85
N GLN A 171 -7.36 14.42 6.74
CA GLN A 171 -5.94 14.70 6.56
C GLN A 171 -5.34 13.98 5.35
N TRP A 172 -5.72 12.72 5.08
CA TRP A 172 -5.29 12.01 3.88
C TRP A 172 -5.87 12.63 2.61
N ILE A 173 -7.16 13.03 2.63
CA ILE A 173 -7.79 13.75 1.52
C ILE A 173 -6.99 15.02 1.22
N TYR A 174 -6.75 15.85 2.24
CA TYR A 174 -5.95 17.06 2.07
C TYR A 174 -4.55 16.79 1.51
N VAL A 175 -3.84 15.79 2.03
CA VAL A 175 -2.50 15.41 1.55
C VAL A 175 -2.53 15.06 0.06
N PHE A 176 -3.48 14.24 -0.38
CA PHE A 176 -3.51 13.84 -1.79
C PHE A 176 -3.91 15.00 -2.71
N GLU A 177 -4.94 15.76 -2.35
CA GLU A 177 -5.41 16.90 -3.17
C GLU A 177 -4.38 18.03 -3.27
N SER A 178 -3.65 18.31 -2.18
CA SER A 178 -2.59 19.33 -2.17
C SER A 178 -1.33 18.89 -2.91
N ASN A 179 -1.12 17.58 -3.10
CA ASN A 179 0.03 17.03 -3.82
C ASN A 179 -0.30 16.59 -5.26
N GLY A 180 -1.35 17.13 -5.89
CA GLY A 180 -1.62 16.94 -7.31
C GLY A 180 -2.39 15.68 -7.68
N PHE A 181 -3.08 15.05 -6.71
CA PHE A 181 -3.97 13.94 -6.97
C PHE A 181 -5.43 14.36 -6.97
N ASN A 182 -6.23 13.69 -7.81
CA ASN A 182 -7.68 13.77 -7.82
C ASN A 182 -8.26 12.46 -7.27
N ILE A 183 -9.08 12.55 -6.22
CA ILE A 183 -9.67 11.40 -5.56
C ILE A 183 -10.88 10.91 -6.36
N LYS A 184 -10.77 9.74 -6.97
CA LYS A 184 -11.88 9.11 -7.71
C LYS A 184 -12.82 8.34 -6.80
N LYS A 185 -12.26 7.60 -5.83
CA LYS A 185 -13.05 6.83 -4.87
C LYS A 185 -12.23 6.46 -3.64
N ILE A 186 -12.91 6.32 -2.50
CA ILE A 186 -12.32 5.87 -1.24
C ILE A 186 -13.10 4.64 -0.78
N PHE A 187 -12.38 3.57 -0.44
CA PHE A 187 -12.96 2.35 0.08
C PHE A 187 -12.43 2.07 1.49
N PRO A 188 -13.27 1.53 2.40
CA PRO A 188 -12.77 0.98 3.65
C PRO A 188 -12.02 -0.33 3.36
N ASP A 189 -10.84 -0.51 3.97
CA ASP A 189 -10.20 -1.82 3.94
C ASP A 189 -10.96 -2.80 4.83
N GLN A 190 -11.47 -3.87 4.24
CA GLN A 190 -12.26 -4.89 4.94
C GLN A 190 -11.44 -6.09 5.42
N TRP A 191 -10.14 -6.12 5.11
CA TRP A 191 -9.28 -7.22 5.50
C TRP A 191 -9.28 -7.50 7.02
N PRO A 192 -9.24 -6.50 7.93
CA PRO A 192 -9.32 -6.75 9.36
C PRO A 192 -10.60 -7.47 9.79
N LEU A 193 -11.74 -7.14 9.17
CA LEU A 193 -13.02 -7.83 9.42
C LEU A 193 -13.00 -9.26 8.89
N GLN A 194 -12.44 -9.50 7.71
CA GLN A 194 -12.30 -10.84 7.15
C GLN A 194 -11.43 -11.73 8.04
N LYS A 195 -10.40 -11.19 8.67
CA LYS A 195 -9.56 -11.91 9.63
C LYS A 195 -10.34 -12.29 10.88
N ILE A 196 -11.13 -11.39 11.44
CA ILE A 196 -11.96 -11.65 12.63
C ILE A 196 -13.06 -12.67 12.29
N THR A 197 -13.69 -12.54 11.12
CA THR A 197 -14.76 -13.45 10.69
C THR A 197 -14.25 -14.78 10.15
N SER A 198 -12.93 -14.99 10.04
CA SER A 198 -12.35 -16.28 9.60
C SER A 198 -12.69 -17.44 10.56
N PHE A 199 -13.02 -17.14 11.81
CA PHE A 199 -13.48 -18.11 12.81
C PHE A 199 -14.96 -18.52 12.64
N ILE A 200 -15.73 -17.79 11.78
CA ILE A 200 -17.13 -18.10 11.52
C ILE A 200 -17.21 -19.13 10.39
N PRO A 201 -18.05 -20.19 10.51
CA PRO A 201 -18.23 -21.20 9.45
C PRO A 201 -18.54 -20.56 8.09
N PHE A 202 -17.96 -21.13 7.02
CA PHE A 202 -17.95 -20.57 5.65
C PHE A 202 -19.34 -20.19 5.14
N PHE A 203 -20.38 -21.00 5.37
CA PHE A 203 -21.75 -20.74 4.91
C PHE A 203 -22.41 -19.54 5.60
N ILE A 204 -22.09 -19.28 6.89
CA ILE A 204 -22.54 -18.10 7.63
C ILE A 204 -21.73 -16.89 7.20
N ARG A 205 -20.40 -17.03 7.09
CA ARG A 205 -19.48 -15.98 6.69
C ARG A 205 -19.82 -15.40 5.32
N ARG A 206 -20.20 -16.25 4.34
CA ARG A 206 -20.58 -15.81 2.98
C ARG A 206 -21.77 -14.84 2.99
N ARG A 207 -22.66 -14.93 3.98
CA ARG A 207 -23.80 -14.01 4.16
C ARG A 207 -23.43 -12.75 4.93
N LEU A 208 -22.44 -12.81 5.83
CA LEU A 208 -22.09 -11.73 6.75
C LEU A 208 -20.94 -10.84 6.28
N VAL A 209 -20.09 -11.31 5.37
CA VAL A 209 -18.96 -10.55 4.84
C VAL A 209 -19.26 -10.16 3.40
N PRO A 210 -19.80 -8.95 3.18
CA PRO A 210 -20.05 -8.44 1.85
C PRO A 210 -18.73 -8.29 1.07
N SER A 211 -18.83 -8.38 -0.24
CA SER A 211 -17.68 -8.07 -1.11
C SER A 211 -17.25 -6.61 -0.90
N ILE A 212 -16.00 -6.31 -1.18
CA ILE A 212 -15.42 -4.95 -1.10
C ILE A 212 -16.26 -3.91 -1.84
N HIS A 213 -16.99 -4.33 -2.87
CA HIS A 213 -17.86 -3.46 -3.65
C HIS A 213 -19.15 -3.04 -2.93
N ASN A 214 -19.60 -3.78 -1.92
CA ASN A 214 -20.90 -3.56 -1.29
C ASN A 214 -20.85 -2.79 0.04
N GLY A 215 -19.73 -2.08 0.31
CA GLY A 215 -19.65 -1.01 1.30
C GLY A 215 -20.36 -1.19 2.65
N PHE A 216 -20.26 -2.37 3.27
CA PHE A 216 -20.93 -2.63 4.56
C PHE A 216 -20.27 -1.89 5.73
N LEU A 217 -18.94 -1.66 5.64
CA LEU A 217 -18.22 -0.92 6.68
C LEU A 217 -18.21 0.57 6.33
N PRO A 218 -18.87 1.42 7.13
CA PRO A 218 -18.72 2.86 6.96
C PRO A 218 -17.27 3.30 7.10
N LEU A 219 -16.80 4.22 6.25
CA LEU A 219 -15.43 4.72 6.24
C LEU A 219 -14.93 5.15 7.62
N ARG A 220 -15.80 5.78 8.43
CA ARG A 220 -15.45 6.24 9.79
C ARG A 220 -14.96 5.13 10.73
N PHE A 221 -15.32 3.87 10.46
CA PHE A 221 -14.91 2.72 11.28
C PHE A 221 -13.76 1.92 10.67
N ALA A 222 -13.35 2.24 9.45
CA ALA A 222 -12.26 1.54 8.78
C ALA A 222 -10.94 1.74 9.52
N GLY A 223 -10.17 0.68 9.68
CA GLY A 223 -8.81 0.73 10.21
C GLY A 223 -7.79 1.29 9.21
N GLU A 224 -8.05 1.07 7.96
CA GLU A 224 -7.24 1.51 6.82
C GLU A 224 -8.17 1.93 5.66
N PHE A 225 -7.70 2.87 4.84
CA PHE A 225 -8.42 3.36 3.66
C PHE A 225 -7.68 2.96 2.39
N ILE A 226 -8.44 2.58 1.36
CA ILE A 226 -7.93 2.38 0.01
C ILE A 226 -8.40 3.55 -0.83
N PHE A 227 -7.47 4.36 -1.32
CA PHE A 227 -7.72 5.48 -2.21
C PHE A 227 -7.46 5.05 -3.66
N LEU A 228 -8.47 5.20 -4.51
CA LEU A 228 -8.31 5.18 -5.96
C LEU A 228 -8.21 6.61 -6.44
N LEU A 229 -7.10 6.94 -7.09
CA LEU A 229 -6.74 8.29 -7.46
C LEU A 229 -6.36 8.36 -8.95
N SER A 230 -6.44 9.56 -9.51
CA SER A 230 -5.81 9.93 -10.78
C SER A 230 -4.91 11.15 -10.56
N ARG A 231 -4.12 11.51 -11.56
CA ARG A 231 -3.47 12.82 -11.62
C ARG A 231 -4.57 13.91 -11.62
N LYS A 232 -4.30 15.03 -10.97
CA LYS A 232 -5.16 16.22 -11.06
C LYS A 232 -4.93 16.87 -12.42
N ASP A 233 -6.00 17.22 -13.11
CA ASP A 233 -5.92 17.97 -14.36
C ASP A 233 -5.29 19.34 -14.06
N THR A 234 -4.26 19.72 -14.81
CA THR A 234 -3.57 21.02 -14.71
C THR A 234 -4.36 22.11 -15.39
#